data_4fd1b81aa52c0a1a731b08ada7dfdf69
#
_entry.id   4fd1b81aa52c0a1a731b08ada7dfdf69
#
_cell.length_a   1.000
_cell.length_b   1.000
_cell.length_c   1.000
_cell.angle_alpha   90.00
_cell.angle_beta   90.00
_cell.angle_gamma   90.00
#
_symmetry.space_group_name_H-M   'P 1'
#
loop_
_entity.id
_entity.type
_entity.pdbx_description
1 polymer ?
#
loop_
_entity_poly.entity_id
_entity_poly.type
_entity_poly.pdbx_seq_one_letter_code
_entity_poly.pdbx_strand_id
1 'polypeptide(L)'
;MQYQNIVEGKFLDRPNRFIAHVEIEGKVETVHVKNTGRCKELLLPGVKVYLEKSGNPNRKTAYDLVAVEKAGLGLVNIDSQAPNQVVLEWLRAFSFEKLKPEYVFRDSRVDFYMEWAMELPEDFWEYRKIEENNEIKQQAGKIRIQSQERLNIQGNINIQENIQVQGNVRKYLLEVKGCTLERNGIGYFPDAPTERGVKHLRELTKAVQEGYVAILAFVIAMPKVSVVYPNVETHKAFGEALEEAKQAGVKVLFLPCTVTKEGMWISS
;
A
#
# COMPACT_ATOMS: atom_id res chain seq x y z
N MET A 1 -8.59 6.95 -9.52
CA MET A 1 -8.65 6.11 -10.74
C MET A 1 -10.05 5.54 -10.93
N GLN A 2 -10.45 5.24 -12.18
CA GLN A 2 -11.79 4.74 -12.49
C GLN A 2 -11.71 3.50 -13.37
N TYR A 3 -12.58 2.55 -13.11
CA TYR A 3 -12.84 1.38 -13.93
C TYR A 3 -13.94 1.66 -14.94
N GLN A 4 -13.93 0.92 -16.04
CA GLN A 4 -14.94 1.03 -17.09
C GLN A 4 -15.78 -0.25 -17.15
N ASN A 5 -17.06 -0.13 -17.53
CA ASN A 5 -17.92 -1.29 -17.79
C ASN A 5 -17.93 -2.32 -16.64
N ILE A 6 -18.20 -1.87 -15.42
CA ILE A 6 -18.26 -2.72 -14.25
C ILE A 6 -19.50 -3.58 -14.27
N VAL A 7 -19.32 -4.86 -14.01
CA VAL A 7 -20.39 -5.84 -13.78
C VAL A 7 -20.27 -6.45 -12.39
N GLU A 8 -21.40 -6.85 -11.83
CA GLU A 8 -21.48 -7.57 -10.56
C GLU A 8 -21.46 -9.08 -10.82
N GLY A 9 -20.85 -9.82 -9.91
CA GLY A 9 -20.83 -11.28 -9.96
C GLY A 9 -20.76 -11.90 -8.58
N LYS A 10 -20.90 -13.21 -8.54
CA LYS A 10 -20.79 -14.03 -7.33
C LYS A 10 -19.55 -14.90 -7.44
N PHE A 11 -18.60 -14.69 -6.55
CA PHE A 11 -17.37 -15.49 -6.53
C PHE A 11 -17.66 -16.95 -6.20
N LEU A 12 -17.08 -17.87 -6.95
CA LEU A 12 -17.25 -19.31 -6.75
C LEU A 12 -15.97 -19.92 -6.17
N ASP A 13 -14.86 -19.85 -6.91
CA ASP A 13 -13.57 -20.37 -6.46
C ASP A 13 -12.39 -19.67 -7.18
N ARG A 14 -11.17 -19.96 -6.72
CA ARG A 14 -9.91 -19.44 -7.26
C ARG A 14 -8.92 -20.59 -7.47
N PRO A 15 -8.92 -21.25 -8.63
CA PRO A 15 -8.05 -22.40 -8.91
C PRO A 15 -6.57 -22.09 -8.81
N ASN A 16 -6.16 -20.87 -9.15
CA ASN A 16 -4.79 -20.39 -9.03
C ASN A 16 -4.75 -18.88 -8.80
N ARG A 17 -3.53 -18.31 -8.63
CA ARG A 17 -3.36 -16.89 -8.28
C ARG A 17 -3.84 -15.90 -9.36
N PHE A 18 -4.07 -16.33 -10.58
CA PHE A 18 -4.40 -15.46 -11.71
C PHE A 18 -5.82 -15.63 -12.22
N ILE A 19 -6.50 -16.73 -11.86
CA ILE A 19 -7.81 -17.11 -12.38
C ILE A 19 -8.78 -17.33 -11.24
N ALA A 20 -10.00 -16.85 -11.42
CA ALA A 20 -11.15 -17.18 -10.59
C ALA A 20 -12.34 -17.59 -11.46
N HIS A 21 -13.30 -18.33 -10.88
CA HIS A 21 -14.61 -18.59 -11.44
C HIS A 21 -15.62 -17.72 -10.73
N VAL A 22 -16.42 -17.02 -11.53
CA VAL A 22 -17.44 -16.07 -11.03
C VAL A 22 -18.74 -16.31 -11.79
N GLU A 23 -19.85 -16.39 -11.08
CA GLU A 23 -21.17 -16.40 -11.69
C GLU A 23 -21.60 -14.98 -12.04
N ILE A 24 -21.81 -14.70 -13.31
CA ILE A 24 -22.26 -13.41 -13.85
C ILE A 24 -23.55 -13.68 -14.63
N GLU A 25 -24.66 -13.06 -14.25
CA GLU A 25 -25.98 -13.24 -14.91
C GLU A 25 -26.38 -14.73 -15.07
N GLY A 26 -26.10 -15.54 -14.06
CA GLY A 26 -26.41 -16.99 -14.05
C GLY A 26 -25.47 -17.87 -14.88
N LYS A 27 -24.38 -17.30 -15.45
CA LYS A 27 -23.35 -18.05 -16.19
C LYS A 27 -22.04 -18.04 -15.42
N VAL A 28 -21.35 -19.17 -15.43
CA VAL A 28 -20.01 -19.27 -14.85
C VAL A 28 -18.97 -18.77 -15.86
N GLU A 29 -18.28 -17.71 -15.47
CA GLU A 29 -17.23 -17.10 -16.28
C GLU A 29 -15.85 -17.33 -15.65
N THR A 30 -14.85 -17.58 -16.50
CA THR A 30 -13.46 -17.61 -16.08
C THR A 30 -12.88 -16.21 -16.17
N VAL A 31 -12.45 -15.64 -15.04
CA VAL A 31 -12.01 -14.25 -14.94
C VAL A 31 -10.57 -14.15 -14.47
N HIS A 32 -9.90 -13.06 -14.86
CA HIS A 32 -8.55 -12.79 -14.44
C HIS A 32 -8.56 -12.07 -13.06
N VAL A 33 -7.65 -12.47 -12.18
CA VAL A 33 -7.40 -11.81 -10.89
C VAL A 33 -6.09 -11.05 -10.98
N LYS A 34 -6.15 -9.72 -11.03
CA LYS A 34 -4.97 -8.83 -11.07
C LYS A 34 -4.26 -8.73 -9.71
N ASN A 35 -4.20 -9.80 -8.94
CA ASN A 35 -3.59 -9.80 -7.62
C ASN A 35 -2.86 -11.11 -7.38
N THR A 36 -1.56 -11.02 -7.09
CA THR A 36 -0.73 -12.19 -6.76
C THR A 36 -0.83 -12.59 -5.29
N GLY A 37 -1.39 -11.74 -4.42
CA GLY A 37 -1.71 -12.02 -3.04
C GLY A 37 -2.76 -13.13 -2.89
N ARG A 38 -2.85 -13.70 -1.71
CA ARG A 38 -3.75 -14.82 -1.46
C ARG A 38 -5.20 -14.38 -1.37
N CYS A 39 -5.49 -13.25 -0.71
CA CYS A 39 -6.82 -12.69 -0.48
C CYS A 39 -7.84 -13.73 0.00
N LYS A 40 -7.41 -14.75 0.79
CA LYS A 40 -8.26 -15.88 1.20
C LYS A 40 -9.41 -15.45 2.11
N GLU A 41 -9.18 -14.41 2.91
CA GLU A 41 -10.14 -13.81 3.82
C GLU A 41 -11.18 -12.93 3.12
N LEU A 42 -10.96 -12.60 1.85
CA LEU A 42 -11.83 -11.79 1.00
C LEU A 42 -12.60 -12.64 0.00
N LEU A 43 -11.89 -13.52 -0.72
CA LEU A 43 -12.44 -14.32 -1.80
C LEU A 43 -13.03 -15.62 -1.26
N LEU A 44 -14.16 -15.49 -0.56
CA LEU A 44 -14.94 -16.61 -0.03
C LEU A 44 -16.05 -17.02 -1.02
N PRO A 45 -16.34 -18.33 -1.19
CA PRO A 45 -17.43 -18.77 -2.05
C PRO A 45 -18.76 -18.08 -1.72
N GLY A 46 -19.41 -17.53 -2.73
CA GLY A 46 -20.67 -16.82 -2.61
C GLY A 46 -20.58 -15.33 -2.35
N VAL A 47 -19.37 -14.77 -2.09
CA VAL A 47 -19.21 -13.33 -1.87
C VAL A 47 -19.48 -12.54 -3.17
N LYS A 48 -20.07 -11.35 -3.02
CA LYS A 48 -20.27 -10.43 -4.14
C LYS A 48 -18.93 -9.82 -4.55
N VAL A 49 -18.68 -9.82 -5.87
CA VAL A 49 -17.49 -9.25 -6.48
C VAL A 49 -17.85 -8.33 -7.62
N TYR A 50 -16.92 -7.43 -7.96
CA TYR A 50 -17.04 -6.48 -9.06
C TYR A 50 -15.91 -6.72 -10.05
N LEU A 51 -16.28 -6.70 -11.32
CA LEU A 51 -15.39 -7.06 -12.41
C LEU A 51 -15.42 -5.97 -13.48
N GLU A 52 -14.26 -5.61 -13.97
CA GLU A 52 -14.12 -4.75 -15.14
C GLU A 52 -14.18 -5.60 -16.41
N LYS A 53 -15.14 -5.33 -17.29
CA LYS A 53 -15.20 -5.97 -18.60
C LYS A 53 -14.17 -5.34 -19.51
N SER A 54 -13.27 -6.18 -20.04
CA SER A 54 -12.25 -5.71 -20.97
C SER A 54 -12.83 -5.25 -22.32
N GLY A 55 -12.37 -4.11 -22.80
CA GLY A 55 -12.67 -3.66 -24.17
C GLY A 55 -11.92 -4.41 -25.26
N ASN A 56 -10.94 -5.26 -24.92
CA ASN A 56 -10.15 -6.01 -25.90
C ASN A 56 -10.76 -7.42 -26.13
N PRO A 57 -11.37 -7.66 -27.30
CA PRO A 57 -12.04 -8.94 -27.60
C PRO A 57 -11.05 -10.12 -27.78
N ASN A 58 -9.75 -9.85 -27.95
CA ASN A 58 -8.74 -10.88 -28.17
C ASN A 58 -8.15 -11.44 -26.86
N ARG A 59 -8.62 -10.99 -25.70
CA ARG A 59 -8.17 -11.51 -24.40
C ARG A 59 -8.77 -12.90 -24.13
N LYS A 60 -7.95 -13.75 -23.47
CA LYS A 60 -8.40 -15.08 -23.01
C LYS A 60 -9.49 -15.00 -21.93
N THR A 61 -9.50 -13.92 -21.16
CA THR A 61 -10.50 -13.65 -20.12
C THR A 61 -11.18 -12.32 -20.42
N ALA A 62 -12.50 -12.31 -20.46
CA ALA A 62 -13.28 -11.10 -20.76
C ALA A 62 -13.34 -10.12 -19.59
N TYR A 63 -13.05 -10.57 -18.36
CA TYR A 63 -13.22 -9.80 -17.14
C TYR A 63 -11.96 -9.83 -16.28
N ASP A 64 -11.71 -8.70 -15.59
CA ASP A 64 -10.75 -8.55 -14.51
C ASP A 64 -11.51 -8.37 -13.18
N LEU A 65 -11.24 -9.20 -12.19
CA LEU A 65 -11.81 -9.07 -10.85
C LEU A 65 -11.06 -7.95 -10.12
N VAL A 66 -11.77 -6.86 -9.78
CA VAL A 66 -11.19 -5.62 -9.26
C VAL A 66 -11.56 -5.30 -7.82
N ALA A 67 -12.73 -5.73 -7.36
CA ALA A 67 -13.16 -5.48 -5.99
C ALA A 67 -14.05 -6.60 -5.43
N VAL A 68 -14.10 -6.70 -4.11
CA VAL A 68 -14.89 -7.70 -3.36
C VAL A 68 -15.61 -7.03 -2.19
N GLU A 69 -16.84 -7.44 -1.91
CA GLU A 69 -17.62 -6.96 -0.78
C GLU A 69 -17.33 -7.83 0.46
N LYS A 70 -16.65 -7.26 1.46
CA LYS A 70 -16.37 -7.92 2.73
C LYS A 70 -17.43 -7.57 3.76
N ALA A 71 -18.12 -8.59 4.31
CA ALA A 71 -19.12 -8.38 5.35
C ALA A 71 -18.55 -7.61 6.56
N GLY A 72 -19.31 -6.61 7.03
CA GLY A 72 -18.92 -5.75 8.16
C GLY A 72 -17.92 -4.65 7.82
N LEU A 73 -17.12 -4.81 6.78
CA LEU A 73 -16.13 -3.83 6.33
C LEU A 73 -16.67 -2.95 5.19
N GLY A 74 -17.14 -3.55 4.13
CA GLY A 74 -17.58 -2.89 2.90
C GLY A 74 -16.76 -3.34 1.69
N LEU A 75 -16.66 -2.48 0.69
CA LEU A 75 -15.98 -2.78 -0.57
C LEU A 75 -14.46 -2.65 -0.44
N VAL A 76 -13.74 -3.71 -0.81
CA VAL A 76 -12.27 -3.78 -0.82
C VAL A 76 -11.81 -3.87 -2.27
N ASN A 77 -10.94 -2.94 -2.69
CA ASN A 77 -10.29 -3.04 -3.99
C ASN A 77 -9.11 -4.01 -3.89
N ILE A 78 -9.07 -4.98 -4.80
CA ILE A 78 -8.03 -6.02 -4.82
C ILE A 78 -7.14 -5.96 -6.08
N ASP A 79 -7.33 -4.98 -6.95
CA ASP A 79 -6.44 -4.76 -8.10
C ASP A 79 -5.07 -4.28 -7.62
N SER A 80 -4.04 -5.11 -7.77
CA SER A 80 -2.67 -4.79 -7.32
C SER A 80 -2.00 -3.66 -8.11
N GLN A 81 -2.57 -3.21 -9.23
CA GLN A 81 -2.09 -2.07 -9.99
C GLN A 81 -2.73 -0.75 -9.55
N ALA A 82 -3.90 -0.82 -8.92
CA ALA A 82 -4.65 0.35 -8.47
C ALA A 82 -3.87 1.24 -7.48
N PRO A 83 -3.12 0.72 -6.49
CA PRO A 83 -2.37 1.54 -5.55
C PRO A 83 -1.40 2.51 -6.22
N ASN A 84 -0.60 2.07 -7.19
CA ASN A 84 0.37 2.93 -7.88
C ASN A 84 -0.34 4.00 -8.73
N GLN A 85 -1.45 3.65 -9.37
CA GLN A 85 -2.23 4.59 -10.17
C GLN A 85 -2.86 5.67 -9.28
N VAL A 86 -3.46 5.29 -8.15
CA VAL A 86 -4.06 6.23 -7.19
C VAL A 86 -3.03 7.19 -6.61
N VAL A 87 -1.84 6.67 -6.25
CA VAL A 87 -0.74 7.50 -5.76
C VAL A 87 -0.24 8.45 -6.85
N LEU A 88 -0.11 8.00 -8.10
CA LEU A 88 0.27 8.87 -9.21
C LEU A 88 -0.73 10.02 -9.42
N GLU A 89 -2.03 9.74 -9.35
CA GLU A 89 -3.07 10.77 -9.47
C GLU A 89 -3.01 11.77 -8.31
N TRP A 90 -2.79 11.28 -7.09
CA TRP A 90 -2.61 12.11 -5.91
C TRP A 90 -1.34 12.97 -5.99
N LEU A 91 -0.21 12.39 -6.40
CA LEU A 91 1.04 13.14 -6.56
C LEU A 91 0.93 14.25 -7.62
N ARG A 92 0.11 14.05 -8.66
CA ARG A 92 -0.13 15.07 -9.70
C ARG A 92 -0.89 16.30 -9.20
N ALA A 93 -1.51 16.25 -8.03
CA ALA A 93 -2.10 17.44 -7.41
C ALA A 93 -1.03 18.40 -6.84
N PHE A 94 0.21 17.93 -6.68
CA PHE A 94 1.34 18.73 -6.23
C PHE A 94 2.21 19.17 -7.42
N SER A 95 2.76 20.39 -7.34
CA SER A 95 3.58 20.98 -8.41
C SER A 95 5.06 20.59 -8.28
N PHE A 96 5.36 19.30 -8.42
CA PHE A 96 6.76 18.83 -8.42
C PHE A 96 7.52 19.38 -9.63
N GLU A 97 8.80 19.78 -9.46
CA GLU A 97 9.71 20.11 -10.58
C GLU A 97 9.93 18.85 -11.44
N LYS A 98 9.86 17.68 -10.81
CA LYS A 98 10.00 16.42 -11.51
C LYS A 98 9.23 15.33 -10.78
N LEU A 99 8.45 14.57 -11.54
CA LEU A 99 7.74 13.37 -11.08
C LEU A 99 7.99 12.26 -12.11
N LYS A 100 8.67 11.19 -11.69
CA LYS A 100 8.96 10.02 -12.53
C LYS A 100 8.43 8.75 -11.88
N PRO A 101 7.38 8.13 -12.44
CA PRO A 101 6.99 6.77 -12.08
C PRO A 101 8.06 5.75 -12.51
N GLU A 102 8.07 4.59 -11.86
CA GLU A 102 8.90 3.43 -12.21
C GLU A 102 10.39 3.79 -12.34
N TYR A 103 10.90 4.57 -11.39
CA TYR A 103 12.25 5.09 -11.43
C TYR A 103 13.29 4.01 -11.06
N VAL A 104 14.33 3.86 -11.89
CA VAL A 104 15.45 2.96 -11.59
C VAL A 104 16.38 3.65 -10.59
N PHE A 105 16.46 3.09 -9.40
CA PHE A 105 17.39 3.50 -8.34
C PHE A 105 18.33 2.34 -8.03
N ARG A 106 19.61 2.47 -8.38
CA ARG A 106 20.60 1.39 -8.29
C ARG A 106 20.12 0.12 -9.04
N ASP A 107 20.08 -1.01 -8.35
CA ASP A 107 19.68 -2.31 -8.87
C ASP A 107 18.19 -2.61 -8.65
N SER A 108 17.42 -1.61 -8.25
CA SER A 108 16.00 -1.73 -7.95
C SER A 108 15.19 -0.69 -8.70
N ARG A 109 13.89 -0.94 -8.80
CA ARG A 109 12.93 0.03 -9.33
C ARG A 109 12.05 0.47 -8.17
N VAL A 110 11.99 1.80 -7.94
CA VAL A 110 11.10 2.45 -6.96
C VAL A 110 9.88 2.97 -7.69
N ASP A 111 8.74 2.96 -7.04
CA ASP A 111 7.49 3.34 -7.69
C ASP A 111 7.49 4.80 -8.16
N PHE A 112 8.04 5.74 -7.36
CA PHE A 112 8.12 7.16 -7.74
C PHE A 112 9.43 7.81 -7.29
N TYR A 113 9.97 8.65 -8.18
CA TYR A 113 11.00 9.64 -7.89
C TYR A 113 10.44 11.04 -8.07
N MET A 114 10.71 11.94 -7.14
CA MET A 114 10.22 13.32 -7.18
C MET A 114 11.34 14.30 -6.83
N GLU A 115 11.26 15.51 -7.40
CA GLU A 115 12.10 16.66 -7.07
C GLU A 115 11.20 17.83 -6.63
N TRP A 116 11.61 18.53 -5.55
CA TRP A 116 10.89 19.67 -4.99
C TRP A 116 11.87 20.71 -4.44
N ALA A 117 11.68 21.99 -4.80
CA ALA A 117 12.63 23.07 -4.45
C ALA A 117 12.64 23.39 -2.94
N MET A 118 11.59 23.05 -2.22
CA MET A 118 11.45 23.30 -0.77
C MET A 118 11.11 22.00 -0.05
N GLU A 119 10.70 22.08 1.22
CA GLU A 119 10.07 20.97 1.89
C GLU A 119 8.67 20.74 1.33
N LEU A 120 8.26 19.47 1.20
CA LEU A 120 6.89 19.14 0.82
C LEU A 120 5.91 19.79 1.79
N PRO A 121 4.78 20.29 1.30
CA PRO A 121 3.82 21.03 2.12
C PRO A 121 3.22 20.15 3.24
N GLU A 122 2.68 20.78 4.29
CA GLU A 122 2.20 20.05 5.47
C GLU A 122 1.05 19.08 5.14
N ASP A 123 0.17 19.43 4.21
CA ASP A 123 -0.93 18.58 3.75
C ASP A 123 -0.44 17.27 3.11
N PHE A 124 0.74 17.28 2.45
CA PHE A 124 1.39 16.04 2.01
C PHE A 124 1.69 15.11 3.20
N TRP A 125 2.03 15.67 4.36
CA TRP A 125 2.42 14.93 5.54
C TRP A 125 1.26 14.64 6.51
N GLU A 126 0.05 15.12 6.26
CA GLU A 126 -1.12 14.87 7.13
C GLU A 126 -1.40 13.39 7.31
N TYR A 127 -1.15 12.59 6.30
CA TYR A 127 -1.27 11.13 6.29
C TYR A 127 -0.29 10.40 7.24
N ARG A 128 0.64 11.13 7.92
CA ARG A 128 1.51 10.61 8.99
C ARG A 128 0.88 10.66 10.38
N LYS A 129 -0.04 11.58 10.60
CA LYS A 129 -0.53 11.94 11.95
C LYS A 129 -1.39 10.86 12.61
N ILE A 130 -1.79 9.83 11.88
CA ILE A 130 -2.69 8.77 12.36
C ILE A 130 -2.01 7.85 13.39
N GLU A 131 -0.67 7.77 13.42
CA GLU A 131 0.08 6.98 14.42
C GLU A 131 0.00 7.53 15.86
N GLU A 132 -0.43 8.80 16.05
CA GLU A 132 -0.36 9.47 17.36
C GLU A 132 -1.64 9.35 18.21
N ASN A 133 -2.73 8.82 17.71
CA ASN A 133 -3.97 8.65 18.46
C ASN A 133 -3.87 7.50 19.48
N ASN A 134 -3.91 7.86 20.77
CA ASN A 134 -3.66 6.98 21.93
C ASN A 134 -4.61 5.76 22.08
N GLU A 135 -5.78 5.74 21.44
CA GLU A 135 -6.71 4.61 21.53
C GLU A 135 -6.24 3.38 20.75
N ILE A 136 -5.54 3.58 19.65
CA ILE A 136 -4.96 2.49 18.83
C ILE A 136 -3.73 1.90 19.54
N LYS A 137 -2.99 2.71 20.32
CA LYS A 137 -1.84 2.24 21.14
C LYS A 137 -2.25 1.25 22.23
N GLN A 138 -3.46 1.32 22.76
CA GLN A 138 -3.92 0.38 23.80
C GLN A 138 -4.22 -1.02 23.25
N GLN A 139 -4.70 -1.14 22.01
CA GLN A 139 -4.91 -2.45 21.39
C GLN A 139 -3.58 -3.07 20.90
N ALA A 140 -2.68 -2.26 20.36
CA ALA A 140 -1.33 -2.69 19.98
C ALA A 140 -0.46 -3.04 21.20
N GLY A 141 -0.65 -2.36 22.34
CA GLY A 141 0.05 -2.63 23.60
C GLY A 141 -0.20 -4.03 24.16
N LYS A 142 -1.39 -4.60 23.97
CA LYS A 142 -1.70 -5.98 24.41
C LYS A 142 -0.96 -7.04 23.58
N ILE A 143 -0.59 -6.73 22.36
CA ILE A 143 0.21 -7.63 21.49
C ILE A 143 1.72 -7.46 21.79
N ARG A 144 2.14 -6.29 22.28
CA ARG A 144 3.53 -5.93 22.57
C ARG A 144 4.10 -6.56 23.85
N ILE A 145 3.26 -7.02 24.79
CA ILE A 145 3.70 -7.52 26.10
C ILE A 145 4.45 -8.86 26.02
N GLN A 146 4.41 -9.57 24.90
CA GLN A 146 5.16 -10.83 24.72
C GLN A 146 6.53 -10.67 24.04
N SER A 147 6.95 -9.47 23.63
CA SER A 147 8.22 -9.28 22.91
C SER A 147 9.18 -8.23 23.51
N GLN A 148 8.89 -7.66 24.68
CA GLN A 148 9.78 -6.70 25.34
C GLN A 148 10.54 -7.31 26.50
N GLU A 149 11.49 -8.18 26.21
CA GLU A 149 12.71 -8.28 27.01
C GLU A 149 13.92 -7.98 26.13
N ARG A 150 14.65 -6.92 26.51
CA ARG A 150 15.96 -6.42 26.02
C ARG A 150 15.90 -5.46 24.82
N LEU A 151 16.04 -4.18 25.15
CA LEU A 151 17.19 -3.36 24.73
C LEU A 151 16.99 -1.92 25.24
N ASN A 152 17.56 -1.64 26.43
CA ASN A 152 17.90 -0.28 26.84
C ASN A 152 19.21 0.10 26.16
N ILE A 153 19.15 1.01 25.19
CA ILE A 153 20.32 1.79 24.77
C ILE A 153 19.86 3.25 24.63
N GLN A 154 20.21 4.06 25.63
CA GLN A 154 20.19 5.51 25.50
C GLN A 154 21.33 5.93 24.57
N GLY A 155 20.99 6.59 23.51
CA GLY A 155 21.93 7.27 22.62
C GLY A 155 21.31 8.57 22.13
N ASN A 156 21.59 9.68 22.83
CA ASN A 156 21.34 11.02 22.33
C ASN A 156 22.24 11.29 21.12
N ILE A 157 21.67 11.31 19.94
CA ILE A 157 22.36 11.81 18.74
C ILE A 157 21.78 13.19 18.43
N ASN A 158 22.52 14.22 18.83
CA ASN A 158 22.35 15.58 18.33
C ASN A 158 22.84 15.60 16.88
N ILE A 159 21.92 15.54 15.93
CA ILE A 159 22.26 15.85 14.53
C ILE A 159 22.10 17.36 14.35
N GLN A 160 23.19 18.09 14.45
CA GLN A 160 23.25 19.47 13.97
C GLN A 160 23.19 19.44 12.44
N GLU A 161 22.10 19.98 11.91
CA GLU A 161 21.91 20.23 10.48
C GLU A 161 22.85 21.35 10.02
N ASN A 162 23.99 20.99 9.46
CA ASN A 162 24.75 21.89 8.59
C ASN A 162 24.31 21.65 7.15
N ILE A 163 23.21 22.27 6.73
CA ILE A 163 22.79 22.29 5.34
C ILE A 163 23.17 23.64 4.76
N GLN A 164 24.19 23.67 3.93
CA GLN A 164 24.48 24.82 3.05
C GLN A 164 23.38 24.88 1.97
N VAL A 165 22.56 25.91 2.05
CA VAL A 165 21.48 26.18 1.07
C VAL A 165 22.09 26.89 -0.13
N GLN A 166 22.54 26.16 -1.14
CA GLN A 166 22.62 26.62 -2.52
C GLN A 166 21.49 25.93 -3.25
N GLY A 167 20.46 26.67 -3.70
CA GLY A 167 19.38 26.27 -4.62
C GLY A 167 19.02 24.78 -4.72
N ASN A 168 19.00 24.05 -3.61
CA ASN A 168 18.99 22.61 -3.63
C ASN A 168 17.57 22.07 -3.71
N VAL A 169 17.23 21.58 -4.90
CA VAL A 169 16.07 20.72 -5.11
C VAL A 169 16.22 19.46 -4.25
N ARG A 170 15.29 19.22 -3.33
CA ARG A 170 15.23 17.98 -2.56
C ARG A 170 14.75 16.82 -3.44
N LYS A 171 15.38 15.68 -3.28
CA LYS A 171 15.07 14.46 -4.02
C LYS A 171 14.33 13.47 -3.12
N TYR A 172 13.22 12.95 -3.62
CA TYR A 172 12.34 12.05 -2.89
C TYR A 172 12.23 10.71 -3.63
N LEU A 173 12.21 9.62 -2.89
CA LEU A 173 11.85 8.30 -3.37
C LEU A 173 10.63 7.80 -2.62
N LEU A 174 9.63 7.31 -3.33
CA LEU A 174 8.40 6.80 -2.72
C LEU A 174 8.12 5.40 -3.25
N GLU A 175 7.98 4.46 -2.32
CA GLU A 175 7.58 3.07 -2.56
C GLU A 175 6.16 2.86 -2.07
N VAL A 176 5.31 2.23 -2.89
CA VAL A 176 3.90 1.98 -2.62
C VAL A 176 3.67 0.54 -2.20
N LYS A 177 2.84 0.34 -1.18
CA LYS A 177 2.34 -0.97 -0.77
C LYS A 177 0.81 -0.92 -0.63
N GLY A 178 0.11 -1.69 -1.46
CA GLY A 178 -1.34 -1.86 -1.31
C GLY A 178 -1.66 -2.76 -0.12
N CYS A 179 -2.56 -2.31 0.74
CA CYS A 179 -3.04 -3.07 1.90
C CYS A 179 -4.51 -3.43 1.70
N THR A 180 -4.80 -4.73 1.74
CA THR A 180 -6.16 -5.31 1.63
C THR A 180 -6.48 -6.26 2.78
N LEU A 181 -5.49 -6.64 3.60
CA LEU A 181 -5.70 -7.51 4.76
C LEU A 181 -6.12 -6.65 5.96
N GLU A 182 -7.29 -6.94 6.50
CA GLU A 182 -7.84 -6.27 7.67
C GLU A 182 -8.24 -7.27 8.75
N ARG A 183 -7.93 -6.93 10.00
CA ARG A 183 -8.38 -7.63 11.21
C ARG A 183 -8.79 -6.59 12.25
N ASN A 184 -10.06 -6.61 12.67
CA ASN A 184 -10.60 -5.73 13.73
C ASN A 184 -10.36 -4.22 13.50
N GLY A 185 -10.54 -3.74 12.26
CA GLY A 185 -10.38 -2.34 11.90
C GLY A 185 -8.92 -1.89 11.68
N ILE A 186 -7.99 -2.81 11.69
CA ILE A 186 -6.55 -2.55 11.49
C ILE A 186 -6.08 -3.23 10.22
N GLY A 187 -5.35 -2.51 9.38
CA GLY A 187 -4.68 -3.05 8.21
C GLY A 187 -3.40 -3.81 8.57
N TYR A 188 -3.09 -4.85 7.84
CA TYR A 188 -1.85 -5.60 8.00
C TYR A 188 -1.15 -5.83 6.66
N PHE A 189 0.17 -5.70 6.67
CA PHE A 189 1.00 -5.97 5.50
C PHE A 189 2.27 -6.73 5.91
N PRO A 190 2.74 -7.75 5.17
CA PRO A 190 2.13 -8.31 3.95
C PRO A 190 1.04 -9.37 4.23
N ASP A 191 0.22 -9.69 3.24
CA ASP A 191 -0.75 -10.79 3.26
C ASP A 191 -0.11 -12.17 2.99
N ALA A 192 1.10 -12.16 2.41
CA ALA A 192 1.95 -13.32 2.14
C ALA A 192 3.43 -12.95 2.30
N PRO A 193 4.35 -13.90 2.57
CA PRO A 193 5.79 -13.61 2.66
C PRO A 193 6.30 -12.86 1.41
N THR A 194 7.10 -11.79 1.63
CA THR A 194 7.57 -10.90 0.57
C THR A 194 9.04 -10.51 0.75
N GLU A 195 9.95 -11.30 0.18
CA GLU A 195 11.38 -10.95 0.15
C GLU A 195 11.63 -9.64 -0.63
N ARG A 196 10.85 -9.43 -1.68
CA ARG A 196 10.91 -8.17 -2.44
C ARG A 196 10.54 -6.98 -1.57
N GLY A 197 9.57 -7.11 -0.66
CA GLY A 197 9.20 -6.05 0.29
C GLY A 197 10.35 -5.68 1.23
N VAL A 198 11.04 -6.68 1.77
CA VAL A 198 12.25 -6.49 2.60
C VAL A 198 13.36 -5.80 1.81
N LYS A 199 13.62 -6.26 0.57
CA LYS A 199 14.62 -5.62 -0.31
C LYS A 199 14.30 -4.14 -0.52
N HIS A 200 13.05 -3.78 -0.84
CA HIS A 200 12.66 -2.40 -1.07
C HIS A 200 12.85 -1.52 0.18
N LEU A 201 12.54 -2.03 1.39
CA LEU A 201 12.80 -1.29 2.63
C LEU A 201 14.29 -1.00 2.83
N ARG A 202 15.15 -1.99 2.58
CA ARG A 202 16.61 -1.82 2.64
C ARG A 202 17.13 -0.82 1.61
N GLU A 203 16.56 -0.80 0.40
CA GLU A 203 16.90 0.20 -0.62
C GLU A 203 16.47 1.61 -0.21
N LEU A 204 15.29 1.78 0.40
CA LEU A 204 14.86 3.06 0.97
C LEU A 204 15.78 3.52 2.10
N THR A 205 16.22 2.60 2.96
CA THR A 205 17.21 2.89 4.02
C THR A 205 18.51 3.43 3.44
N LYS A 206 19.05 2.79 2.39
CA LYS A 206 20.25 3.26 1.70
C LYS A 206 20.03 4.62 1.04
N ALA A 207 18.84 4.86 0.47
CA ALA A 207 18.52 6.13 -0.13
C ALA A 207 18.58 7.30 0.89
N VAL A 208 18.09 7.08 2.12
CA VAL A 208 18.23 8.08 3.20
C VAL A 208 19.70 8.40 3.47
N GLN A 209 20.58 7.38 3.53
CA GLN A 209 22.02 7.56 3.72
C GLN A 209 22.68 8.34 2.59
N GLU A 210 22.10 8.34 1.40
CA GLU A 210 22.54 9.10 0.21
C GLU A 210 21.91 10.49 0.10
N GLY A 211 21.15 10.93 1.12
CA GLY A 211 20.54 12.26 1.18
C GLY A 211 19.20 12.38 0.48
N TYR A 212 18.55 11.28 0.09
CA TYR A 212 17.18 11.29 -0.37
C TYR A 212 16.21 11.34 0.80
N VAL A 213 15.06 11.95 0.61
CA VAL A 213 13.90 11.73 1.49
C VAL A 213 13.17 10.48 1.00
N ALA A 214 13.27 9.40 1.74
CA ALA A 214 12.66 8.13 1.38
C ALA A 214 11.32 7.94 2.09
N ILE A 215 10.30 7.48 1.34
CA ILE A 215 8.91 7.37 1.78
C ILE A 215 8.39 5.97 1.45
N LEU A 216 7.80 5.31 2.44
CA LEU A 216 6.97 4.13 2.26
C LEU A 216 5.51 4.54 2.41
N ALA A 217 4.69 4.35 1.38
CA ALA A 217 3.27 4.67 1.38
C ALA A 217 2.40 3.41 1.38
N PHE A 218 1.62 3.20 2.44
CA PHE A 218 0.59 2.17 2.46
C PHE A 218 -0.72 2.73 1.91
N VAL A 219 -1.13 2.25 0.75
CA VAL A 219 -2.45 2.53 0.16
C VAL A 219 -3.46 1.56 0.75
N ILE A 220 -4.39 2.09 1.54
CA ILE A 220 -5.39 1.29 2.26
C ILE A 220 -6.64 1.20 1.39
N ALA A 221 -6.73 0.11 0.63
CA ALA A 221 -7.73 -0.09 -0.42
C ALA A 221 -9.09 -0.61 0.13
N MET A 222 -9.52 -0.08 1.29
CA MET A 222 -10.72 -0.52 2.00
C MET A 222 -11.24 0.55 2.96
N PRO A 223 -12.53 0.60 3.26
CA PRO A 223 -13.11 1.56 4.20
C PRO A 223 -12.79 1.19 5.67
N LYS A 224 -12.97 2.15 6.57
CA LYS A 224 -12.89 2.00 8.05
C LYS A 224 -11.52 1.57 8.57
N VAL A 225 -10.49 1.63 7.76
CA VAL A 225 -9.10 1.33 8.14
C VAL A 225 -8.25 2.56 7.81
N SER A 226 -7.46 3.00 8.79
CA SER A 226 -6.63 4.20 8.66
C SER A 226 -5.15 3.97 8.94
N VAL A 227 -4.78 2.79 9.44
CA VAL A 227 -3.41 2.44 9.81
C VAL A 227 -3.08 1.02 9.37
N VAL A 228 -1.80 0.78 9.06
CA VAL A 228 -1.28 -0.54 8.67
C VAL A 228 -0.14 -0.92 9.58
N TYR A 229 -0.22 -2.11 10.18
CA TYR A 229 0.88 -2.70 10.94
C TYR A 229 1.59 -3.80 10.15
N PRO A 230 2.88 -4.04 10.46
CA PRO A 230 3.59 -5.17 9.89
C PRO A 230 2.97 -6.49 10.36
N ASN A 231 2.68 -7.38 9.42
CA ASN A 231 2.16 -8.72 9.71
C ASN A 231 3.33 -9.67 10.03
N VAL A 232 3.85 -9.53 11.24
CA VAL A 232 5.03 -10.30 11.70
C VAL A 232 4.77 -11.80 11.79
N GLU A 233 3.51 -12.21 11.99
CA GLU A 233 3.09 -13.62 11.94
C GLU A 233 3.30 -14.22 10.54
N THR A 234 3.07 -13.41 9.50
CA THR A 234 3.25 -13.83 8.11
C THR A 234 4.70 -13.69 7.65
N HIS A 235 5.36 -12.58 8.01
CA HIS A 235 6.74 -12.32 7.59
C HIS A 235 7.47 -11.41 8.59
N LYS A 236 8.11 -12.04 9.59
CA LYS A 236 8.85 -11.35 10.64
C LYS A 236 9.93 -10.41 10.10
N ALA A 237 10.68 -10.87 9.09
CA ALA A 237 11.75 -10.09 8.47
C ALA A 237 11.26 -8.77 7.83
N PHE A 238 10.01 -8.70 7.36
CA PHE A 238 9.43 -7.45 6.89
C PHE A 238 9.22 -6.46 8.03
N GLY A 239 8.72 -6.93 9.19
CA GLY A 239 8.55 -6.09 10.37
C GLY A 239 9.87 -5.53 10.89
N GLU A 240 10.90 -6.38 10.98
CA GLU A 240 12.26 -5.99 11.38
C GLU A 240 12.84 -4.94 10.42
N ALA A 241 12.77 -5.18 9.10
CA ALA A 241 13.25 -4.24 8.09
C ALA A 241 12.47 -2.90 8.10
N LEU A 242 11.18 -2.92 8.43
CA LEU A 242 10.37 -1.70 8.55
C LEU A 242 10.84 -0.85 9.74
N GLU A 243 11.10 -1.47 10.89
CA GLU A 243 11.60 -0.76 12.06
C GLU A 243 13.02 -0.20 11.82
N GLU A 244 13.91 -0.97 11.19
CA GLU A 244 15.24 -0.50 10.77
C GLU A 244 15.12 0.71 9.81
N ALA A 245 14.22 0.65 8.83
CA ALA A 245 13.99 1.73 7.88
C ALA A 245 13.45 3.00 8.57
N LYS A 246 12.50 2.87 9.50
CA LYS A 246 11.98 4.00 10.30
C LYS A 246 13.08 4.65 11.15
N GLN A 247 13.91 3.85 11.80
CA GLN A 247 15.05 4.35 12.60
C GLN A 247 16.08 5.07 11.73
N ALA A 248 16.29 4.63 10.50
CA ALA A 248 17.16 5.29 9.53
C ALA A 248 16.58 6.58 8.95
N GLY A 249 15.31 6.90 9.20
CA GLY A 249 14.65 8.13 8.75
C GLY A 249 13.69 7.96 7.58
N VAL A 250 13.41 6.75 7.12
CA VAL A 250 12.34 6.49 6.14
C VAL A 250 10.99 6.92 6.73
N LYS A 251 10.28 7.77 6.00
CA LYS A 251 8.95 8.26 6.38
C LYS A 251 7.88 7.24 5.97
N VAL A 252 6.91 6.98 6.85
CA VAL A 252 5.78 6.10 6.54
C VAL A 252 4.52 6.94 6.39
N LEU A 253 3.79 6.75 5.29
CA LEU A 253 2.48 7.35 5.04
C LEU A 253 1.40 6.27 5.02
N PHE A 254 0.26 6.58 5.60
CA PHE A 254 -0.95 5.79 5.48
C PHE A 254 -1.94 6.57 4.62
N LEU A 255 -2.31 6.01 3.47
CA LEU A 255 -3.16 6.64 2.47
C LEU A 255 -4.52 5.91 2.43
N PRO A 256 -5.49 6.26 3.31
CA PRO A 256 -6.82 5.69 3.26
C PRO A 256 -7.49 6.04 1.94
N CYS A 257 -8.20 5.08 1.36
CA CYS A 257 -8.90 5.27 0.11
C CYS A 257 -10.41 5.16 0.26
N THR A 258 -11.12 6.00 -0.45
CA THR A 258 -12.51 5.77 -0.80
C THR A 258 -12.56 4.78 -1.94
N VAL A 259 -13.30 3.67 -1.74
CA VAL A 259 -13.46 2.60 -2.72
C VAL A 259 -14.92 2.52 -3.12
N THR A 260 -15.18 2.60 -4.42
CA THR A 260 -16.48 2.33 -5.02
C THR A 260 -16.36 1.20 -6.04
N LYS A 261 -17.48 0.73 -6.56
CA LYS A 261 -17.45 -0.27 -7.63
C LYS A 261 -16.83 0.30 -8.92
N GLU A 262 -16.95 1.60 -9.13
CA GLU A 262 -16.44 2.29 -10.31
C GLU A 262 -15.00 2.79 -10.14
N GLY A 263 -14.39 2.73 -8.95
CA GLY A 263 -13.02 3.24 -8.79
C GLY A 263 -12.54 3.37 -7.37
N MET A 264 -11.35 3.97 -7.27
CA MET A 264 -10.68 4.22 -6.00
C MET A 264 -9.89 5.53 -6.07
N TRP A 265 -9.84 6.27 -4.96
CA TRP A 265 -9.01 7.48 -4.81
C TRP A 265 -8.63 7.67 -3.34
N ILE A 266 -7.53 8.39 -3.08
CA ILE A 266 -7.10 8.74 -1.72
C ILE A 266 -8.16 9.67 -1.12
N SER A 267 -8.61 9.32 0.09
CA SER A 267 -9.58 10.14 0.85
C SER A 267 -8.90 11.41 1.33
N SER A 268 -9.57 12.54 1.12
CA SER A 268 -9.19 13.85 1.68
C SER A 268 -9.61 13.97 3.14
#